data_33ed6b89f4b3953d5f1f3d01b875b0c7
#
_entry.id   33ed6b89f4b3953d5f1f3d01b875b0c7
#
_cell.length_a   1.000
_cell.length_b   1.000
_cell.length_c   1.000
_cell.angle_alpha   90.00
_cell.angle_beta   90.00
_cell.angle_gamma   90.00
#
_symmetry.space_group_name_H-M   'P 1'
#
loop_
_entity.id
_entity.type
_entity.pdbx_description
1 polymer ?
#
loop_
_entity_poly.entity_id
_entity_poly.type
_entity_poly.pdbx_seq_one_letter_code
_entity_poly.pdbx_strand_id
1 'polypeptide(L)'
;MANILKLGLALLISPKEFFEYIKEDKSYWKPFISTFLFMLIFYILTLIKSEIKITLIFSFLFLLFILSRPFYLSLILLVFLIIINILKSSGILFATYGEDSSNLPIPSYTNVFKVFCYSNIVLYLYYFIALLFTIYVPEKISNFSIIFIIIGNIHFLILFIIGIKIYEKISGMQIAISWFLFLGTINLFFKYIILTLIISY
;
A
#
# COMPACT_ATOMS: atom_id res chain seq x y z
N MET A 1 10.29 -10.19 -20.29
CA MET A 1 10.31 -8.74 -20.00
C MET A 1 9.13 -7.99 -20.62
N ALA A 2 8.82 -8.15 -21.91
CA ALA A 2 7.70 -7.44 -22.56
C ALA A 2 6.34 -7.59 -21.85
N ASN A 3 6.05 -8.73 -21.25
CA ASN A 3 4.80 -8.97 -20.52
C ASN A 3 4.70 -8.22 -19.18
N ILE A 4 5.81 -7.97 -18.49
CA ILE A 4 5.83 -7.27 -17.19
C ILE A 4 5.58 -5.76 -17.41
N LEU A 5 6.20 -5.19 -18.44
CA LEU A 5 5.96 -3.79 -18.81
C LEU A 5 4.51 -3.56 -19.27
N LYS A 6 3.94 -4.47 -20.07
CA LYS A 6 2.53 -4.42 -20.45
C LYS A 6 1.60 -4.53 -19.24
N LEU A 7 1.91 -5.41 -18.29
CA LEU A 7 1.16 -5.55 -17.04
C LEU A 7 1.25 -4.29 -16.18
N GLY A 8 2.44 -3.68 -16.05
CA GLY A 8 2.61 -2.43 -15.31
C GLY A 8 1.85 -1.26 -15.95
N LEU A 9 1.86 -1.15 -17.27
CA LEU A 9 1.08 -0.14 -18.00
C LEU A 9 -0.43 -0.38 -17.87
N ALA A 10 -0.88 -1.63 -17.92
CA ALA A 10 -2.30 -1.96 -17.72
C ALA A 10 -2.79 -1.56 -16.32
N LEU A 11 -1.96 -1.73 -15.29
CA LEU A 11 -2.29 -1.28 -13.92
C LEU A 11 -2.49 0.23 -13.83
N LEU A 12 -1.73 1.01 -14.61
CA LEU A 12 -1.84 2.48 -14.62
C LEU A 12 -2.99 3.00 -15.48
N ILE A 13 -3.23 2.36 -16.63
CA ILE A 13 -4.17 2.86 -17.65
C ILE A 13 -5.57 2.25 -17.48
N SER A 14 -5.63 0.95 -17.22
CA SER A 14 -6.87 0.17 -17.12
C SER A 14 -6.88 -0.71 -15.88
N PRO A 15 -6.88 -0.13 -14.65
CA PRO A 15 -6.73 -0.91 -13.42
C PRO A 15 -7.83 -1.94 -13.20
N LYS A 16 -9.05 -1.67 -13.68
CA LYS A 16 -10.16 -2.62 -13.59
C LYS A 16 -9.86 -3.89 -14.39
N GLU A 17 -9.49 -3.75 -15.66
CA GLU A 17 -9.14 -4.87 -16.54
C GLU A 17 -7.92 -5.63 -16.02
N PHE A 18 -6.94 -4.89 -15.48
CA PHE A 18 -5.77 -5.49 -14.83
C PHE A 18 -6.18 -6.40 -13.67
N PHE A 19 -6.99 -5.91 -12.73
CA PHE A 19 -7.41 -6.69 -11.57
C PHE A 19 -8.35 -7.85 -11.95
N GLU A 20 -9.20 -7.70 -12.96
CA GLU A 20 -10.01 -8.79 -13.52
C GLU A 20 -9.12 -9.89 -14.13
N TYR A 21 -8.09 -9.51 -14.89
CA TYR A 21 -7.15 -10.44 -15.50
C TYR A 21 -6.35 -11.24 -14.44
N ILE A 22 -5.83 -10.56 -13.41
CA ILE A 22 -5.02 -11.24 -12.39
C ILE A 22 -5.85 -11.95 -11.31
N LYS A 23 -7.17 -11.79 -11.31
CA LYS A 23 -8.06 -12.43 -10.33
C LYS A 23 -7.93 -13.95 -10.36
N GLU A 24 -7.76 -14.52 -11.54
CA GLU A 24 -7.62 -15.96 -11.74
C GLU A 24 -6.22 -16.49 -11.36
N ASP A 25 -5.23 -15.61 -11.28
CA ASP A 25 -3.87 -16.01 -10.90
C ASP A 25 -3.80 -16.34 -9.40
N LYS A 26 -3.60 -17.62 -9.09
CA LYS A 26 -3.48 -18.11 -7.71
C LYS A 26 -2.12 -17.82 -7.07
N SER A 27 -1.16 -17.26 -7.81
CA SER A 27 0.19 -16.99 -7.31
C SER A 27 0.23 -15.80 -6.36
N TYR A 28 0.80 -15.98 -5.17
CA TYR A 28 1.12 -14.90 -4.22
C TYR A 28 2.49 -14.31 -4.48
N TRP A 29 3.38 -15.12 -5.04
CA TRP A 29 4.78 -14.75 -5.20
C TRP A 29 5.00 -13.69 -6.26
N LYS A 30 4.22 -13.69 -7.34
CA LYS A 30 4.36 -12.71 -8.42
C LYS A 30 4.14 -11.26 -7.92
N PRO A 31 3.01 -10.92 -7.26
CA PRO A 31 2.81 -9.58 -6.73
C PRO A 31 3.84 -9.22 -5.66
N PHE A 32 4.21 -10.18 -4.80
CA PHE A 32 5.21 -9.97 -3.77
C PHE A 32 6.59 -9.67 -4.37
N ILE A 33 7.09 -10.51 -5.28
CA ILE A 33 8.40 -10.32 -5.91
C ILE A 33 8.45 -9.00 -6.68
N SER A 34 7.37 -8.66 -7.40
CA SER A 34 7.30 -7.39 -8.13
C SER A 34 7.40 -6.20 -7.18
N THR A 35 6.62 -6.19 -6.10
CA THR A 35 6.66 -5.12 -5.09
C THR A 35 8.02 -5.07 -4.42
N PHE A 36 8.58 -6.23 -4.05
CA PHE A 36 9.88 -6.32 -3.42
C PHE A 36 11.00 -5.72 -4.29
N LEU A 37 11.01 -6.01 -5.58
CA LEU A 37 12.00 -5.44 -6.50
C LEU A 37 11.94 -3.92 -6.54
N PHE A 38 10.73 -3.34 -6.61
CA PHE A 38 10.57 -1.88 -6.56
C PHE A 38 11.01 -1.30 -5.21
N MET A 39 10.68 -1.95 -4.09
CA MET A 39 11.14 -1.55 -2.77
C MET A 39 12.66 -1.59 -2.65
N LEU A 40 13.28 -2.65 -3.16
CA LEU A 40 14.73 -2.83 -3.13
C LEU A 40 15.45 -1.76 -3.96
N ILE A 41 14.98 -1.48 -5.18
CA ILE A 41 15.52 -0.42 -6.03
C ILE A 41 15.44 0.93 -5.31
N PHE A 42 14.27 1.26 -4.76
CA PHE A 42 14.06 2.50 -4.03
C PHE A 42 15.00 2.60 -2.81
N TYR A 43 15.16 1.51 -2.07
CA TYR A 43 16.05 1.44 -0.92
C TYR A 43 17.52 1.68 -1.31
N ILE A 44 18.02 0.99 -2.33
CA ILE A 44 19.40 1.16 -2.83
C ILE A 44 19.65 2.61 -3.22
N LEU A 45 18.73 3.23 -3.95
CA LEU A 45 18.87 4.63 -4.36
C LEU A 45 18.86 5.60 -3.17
N THR A 46 18.07 5.32 -2.15
CA THR A 46 18.06 6.12 -0.92
C THR A 46 19.38 6.00 -0.17
N LEU A 47 19.97 4.80 -0.11
CA LEU A 47 21.29 4.58 0.49
C LEU A 47 22.41 5.34 -0.24
N ILE A 48 22.39 5.29 -1.57
CA ILE A 48 23.39 6.00 -2.39
C ILE A 48 23.32 7.51 -2.09
N LYS A 49 22.11 8.06 -1.91
CA LYS A 49 21.92 9.48 -1.61
C LYS A 49 22.37 9.86 -0.20
N SER A 50 22.12 9.01 0.79
CA SER A 50 22.25 9.38 2.21
C SER A 50 23.69 9.45 2.74
N GLU A 51 24.69 8.97 1.96
CA GLU A 51 26.10 8.86 2.38
C GLU A 51 26.30 8.14 3.74
N ILE A 52 25.25 7.52 4.26
CA ILE A 52 25.25 6.87 5.57
C ILE A 52 26.09 5.61 5.48
N LYS A 53 27.19 5.58 6.22
CA LYS A 53 27.96 4.36 6.48
C LYS A 53 27.16 3.42 7.39
N ILE A 54 26.18 2.73 6.81
CA ILE A 54 25.38 1.76 7.53
C ILE A 54 26.23 0.51 7.75
N THR A 55 26.36 0.07 8.99
CA THR A 55 27.01 -1.22 9.29
C THR A 55 26.24 -2.35 8.60
N LEU A 56 26.93 -3.37 8.12
CA LEU A 56 26.36 -4.48 7.35
C LEU A 56 25.19 -5.18 8.10
N ILE A 57 25.31 -5.27 9.42
CA ILE A 57 24.26 -5.86 10.30
C ILE A 57 23.00 -5.01 10.30
N PHE A 58 23.12 -3.68 10.42
CA PHE A 58 21.97 -2.77 10.41
C PHE A 58 21.27 -2.79 9.05
N SER A 59 22.03 -2.86 7.96
CA SER A 59 21.51 -3.02 6.60
C SER A 59 20.71 -4.31 6.44
N PHE A 60 21.17 -5.42 7.02
CA PHE A 60 20.48 -6.71 6.95
C PHE A 60 19.17 -6.70 7.74
N LEU A 61 19.17 -6.20 8.98
CA LEU A 61 17.96 -6.06 9.80
C LEU A 61 16.94 -5.14 9.15
N PHE A 62 17.40 -4.03 8.56
CA PHE A 62 16.53 -3.12 7.86
C PHE A 62 15.94 -3.74 6.58
N LEU A 63 16.71 -4.54 5.86
CA LEU A 63 16.22 -5.31 4.72
C LEU A 63 15.14 -6.31 5.13
N LEU A 64 15.32 -7.05 6.23
CA LEU A 64 14.31 -7.96 6.78
C LEU A 64 13.03 -7.20 7.16
N PHE A 65 13.16 -6.03 7.77
CA PHE A 65 12.02 -5.18 8.11
C PHE A 65 11.25 -4.74 6.85
N ILE A 66 11.96 -4.31 5.80
CA ILE A 66 11.35 -3.94 4.53
C ILE A 66 10.65 -5.13 3.89
N LEU A 67 11.29 -6.32 3.89
CA LEU A 67 10.71 -7.55 3.35
C LEU A 67 9.41 -7.96 4.03
N SER A 68 9.34 -7.79 5.35
CA SER A 68 8.14 -8.16 6.12
C SER A 68 6.99 -7.15 5.97
N ARG A 69 7.28 -5.92 5.53
CA ARG A 69 6.33 -4.81 5.47
C ARG A 69 5.02 -5.14 4.72
N PRO A 70 5.02 -5.72 3.51
CA PRO A 70 3.77 -6.02 2.81
C PRO A 70 2.89 -7.00 3.58
N PHE A 71 3.48 -7.95 4.30
CA PHE A 71 2.73 -8.96 5.05
C PHE A 71 1.98 -8.36 6.24
N TYR A 72 2.66 -7.64 7.12
CA TYR A 72 1.99 -7.09 8.31
C TYR A 72 1.08 -5.91 7.97
N LEU A 73 1.41 -5.06 6.99
CA LEU A 73 0.54 -3.97 6.59
C LEU A 73 -0.76 -4.47 5.94
N SER A 74 -0.68 -5.48 5.07
CA SER A 74 -1.89 -6.08 4.49
C SER A 74 -2.73 -6.81 5.53
N LEU A 75 -2.10 -7.41 6.56
CA LEU A 75 -2.82 -8.04 7.67
C LEU A 75 -3.58 -7.00 8.51
N ILE A 76 -2.93 -5.89 8.88
CA ILE A 76 -3.59 -4.81 9.62
C ILE A 76 -4.77 -4.25 8.82
N LEU A 77 -4.57 -4.03 7.52
CA LEU A 77 -5.61 -3.53 6.65
C LEU A 77 -6.79 -4.51 6.51
N LEU A 78 -6.50 -5.81 6.45
CA LEU A 78 -7.53 -6.86 6.49
C LEU A 78 -8.38 -6.76 7.78
N VAL A 79 -7.73 -6.57 8.93
CA VAL A 79 -8.45 -6.43 10.21
C VAL A 79 -9.42 -5.25 10.16
N PHE A 80 -8.99 -4.09 9.63
CA PHE A 80 -9.90 -2.95 9.47
C PHE A 80 -11.05 -3.23 8.49
N LEU A 81 -10.78 -3.91 7.37
CA LEU A 81 -11.83 -4.31 6.43
C LEU A 81 -12.87 -5.23 7.09
N ILE A 82 -12.43 -6.19 7.92
CA ILE A 82 -13.31 -7.08 8.67
C ILE A 82 -14.13 -6.28 9.69
N ILE A 83 -13.49 -5.42 10.48
CA ILE A 83 -14.18 -4.59 11.49
C ILE A 83 -15.26 -3.73 10.83
N ILE A 84 -14.92 -3.01 9.76
CA ILE A 84 -15.90 -2.17 9.05
C ILE A 84 -17.04 -3.01 8.45
N ASN A 85 -16.72 -4.21 7.98
CA ASN A 85 -17.74 -5.12 7.44
C ASN A 85 -18.71 -5.60 8.55
N ILE A 86 -18.18 -5.94 9.72
CA ILE A 86 -19.00 -6.30 10.90
C ILE A 86 -19.86 -5.11 11.35
N LEU A 87 -19.30 -3.92 11.43
CA LEU A 87 -20.04 -2.71 11.83
C LEU A 87 -21.13 -2.35 10.82
N LYS A 88 -20.95 -2.63 9.55
CA LYS A 88 -22.00 -2.49 8.54
C LYS A 88 -23.09 -3.55 8.74
N SER A 89 -22.73 -4.81 8.96
CA SER A 89 -23.71 -5.90 9.16
C SER A 89 -24.53 -5.73 10.42
N SER A 90 -23.97 -5.09 11.46
CA SER A 90 -24.70 -4.78 12.70
C SER A 90 -25.59 -3.52 12.61
N GLY A 91 -25.67 -2.86 11.44
CA GLY A 91 -26.45 -1.64 11.24
C GLY A 91 -25.87 -0.38 11.89
N ILE A 92 -24.69 -0.46 12.52
CA ILE A 92 -24.04 0.69 13.18
C ILE A 92 -23.48 1.66 12.14
N LEU A 93 -22.96 1.14 11.02
CA LEU A 93 -22.45 1.95 9.92
C LEU A 93 -23.33 1.78 8.69
N PHE A 94 -23.88 2.90 8.23
CA PHE A 94 -24.65 3.00 6.99
C PHE A 94 -25.90 2.12 6.97
N ALA A 95 -27.02 2.68 7.39
CA ALA A 95 -28.35 2.15 7.09
C ALA A 95 -28.53 2.18 5.56
N THR A 96 -28.03 1.16 4.87
CA THR A 96 -28.23 0.98 3.44
C THR A 96 -29.61 0.38 3.25
N TYR A 97 -30.53 1.19 2.73
CA TYR A 97 -31.81 0.72 2.23
C TYR A 97 -31.55 -0.39 1.21
N GLY A 98 -32.00 -1.61 1.50
CA GLY A 98 -32.28 -2.63 0.50
C GLY A 98 -31.23 -3.69 0.19
N GLU A 99 -30.08 -3.73 0.84
CA GLU A 99 -29.17 -4.89 0.72
C GLU A 99 -29.30 -5.81 1.93
N ASP A 100 -29.61 -7.10 1.68
CA ASP A 100 -29.61 -8.14 2.70
C ASP A 100 -28.22 -8.19 3.38
N SER A 101 -28.14 -7.63 4.58
CA SER A 101 -26.90 -7.48 5.35
C SER A 101 -26.38 -8.81 5.92
N SER A 102 -27.15 -9.90 5.77
CA SER A 102 -26.88 -11.18 6.44
C SER A 102 -25.73 -12.01 5.87
N ASN A 103 -25.24 -11.71 4.66
CA ASN A 103 -24.23 -12.53 3.96
C ASN A 103 -23.09 -11.70 3.34
N LEU A 104 -22.53 -10.76 4.11
CA LEU A 104 -21.35 -10.04 3.63
C LEU A 104 -20.13 -10.98 3.65
N PRO A 105 -19.45 -11.17 2.51
CA PRO A 105 -18.29 -12.05 2.46
C PRO A 105 -17.17 -11.51 3.35
N ILE A 106 -16.58 -12.39 4.16
CA ILE A 106 -15.38 -12.06 4.92
C ILE A 106 -14.21 -11.91 3.93
N PRO A 107 -13.52 -10.76 3.92
CA PRO A 107 -12.42 -10.55 2.98
C PRO A 107 -11.28 -11.55 3.20
N SER A 108 -10.76 -12.09 2.11
CA SER A 108 -9.65 -13.03 2.13
C SER A 108 -8.31 -12.30 2.27
N TYR A 109 -7.46 -12.74 3.22
CA TYR A 109 -6.09 -12.21 3.36
C TYR A 109 -5.31 -12.26 2.04
N THR A 110 -5.41 -13.35 1.31
CA THR A 110 -4.76 -13.54 0.01
C THR A 110 -5.07 -12.45 -0.99
N ASN A 111 -6.36 -12.12 -1.11
CA ASN A 111 -6.81 -11.13 -2.07
C ASN A 111 -6.41 -9.72 -1.63
N VAL A 112 -6.56 -9.41 -0.34
CA VAL A 112 -6.09 -8.16 0.24
C VAL A 112 -4.59 -7.98 0.04
N PHE A 113 -3.80 -9.02 0.30
CA PHE A 113 -2.35 -9.02 0.10
C PHE A 113 -1.95 -8.79 -1.36
N LYS A 114 -2.59 -9.49 -2.31
CA LYS A 114 -2.32 -9.31 -3.75
C LYS A 114 -2.61 -7.88 -4.20
N VAL A 115 -3.81 -7.39 -3.87
CA VAL A 115 -4.23 -6.03 -4.24
C VAL A 115 -3.31 -5.00 -3.61
N PHE A 116 -2.95 -5.18 -2.33
CA PHE A 116 -2.02 -4.32 -1.63
C PHE A 116 -0.65 -4.29 -2.32
N CYS A 117 -0.09 -5.44 -2.66
CA CYS A 117 1.21 -5.52 -3.34
C CYS A 117 1.19 -4.82 -4.70
N TYR A 118 0.20 -5.08 -5.55
CA TYR A 118 0.14 -4.43 -6.86
C TYR A 118 -0.09 -2.93 -6.77
N SER A 119 -0.96 -2.47 -5.87
CA SER A 119 -1.17 -1.03 -5.65
C SER A 119 0.09 -0.33 -5.15
N ASN A 120 0.90 -1.01 -4.32
CA ASN A 120 2.18 -0.48 -3.84
C ASN A 120 3.22 -0.28 -4.95
N ILE A 121 3.19 -1.04 -6.04
CA ILE A 121 4.11 -0.83 -7.18
C ILE A 121 3.97 0.60 -7.70
N VAL A 122 2.74 1.06 -7.86
CA VAL A 122 2.46 2.43 -8.32
C VAL A 122 2.90 3.46 -7.29
N LEU A 123 2.67 3.21 -6.00
CA LEU A 123 3.13 4.08 -4.93
C LEU A 123 4.67 4.25 -4.94
N TYR A 124 5.41 3.13 -5.07
CA TYR A 124 6.88 3.18 -5.16
C TYR A 124 7.37 3.88 -6.43
N LEU A 125 6.64 3.78 -7.55
CA LEU A 125 6.97 4.53 -8.76
C LEU A 125 6.92 6.05 -8.49
N TYR A 126 5.88 6.54 -7.81
CA TYR A 126 5.79 7.95 -7.44
C TYR A 126 6.86 8.36 -6.43
N TYR A 127 7.19 7.51 -5.47
CA TYR A 127 8.29 7.77 -4.53
C TYR A 127 9.64 7.83 -5.24
N PHE A 128 9.85 6.99 -6.26
CA PHE A 128 11.04 7.03 -7.10
C PHE A 128 11.12 8.35 -7.88
N ILE A 129 10.03 8.81 -8.49
CA ILE A 129 9.98 10.12 -9.16
C ILE A 129 10.27 11.25 -8.17
N ALA A 130 9.67 11.22 -6.99
CA ALA A 130 9.92 12.19 -5.93
C ALA A 130 11.39 12.23 -5.51
N LEU A 131 12.03 11.07 -5.39
CA LEU A 131 13.44 10.94 -5.06
C LEU A 131 14.34 11.51 -6.16
N LEU A 132 14.08 11.17 -7.43
CA LEU A 132 14.81 11.74 -8.57
C LEU A 132 14.67 13.26 -8.60
N PHE A 133 13.46 13.76 -8.36
CA PHE A 133 13.21 15.18 -8.31
C PHE A 133 14.04 15.87 -7.21
N THR A 134 14.14 15.24 -6.04
CA THR A 134 14.94 15.75 -4.91
C THR A 134 16.45 15.71 -5.19
N ILE A 135 16.93 14.78 -6.05
CA ILE A 135 18.36 14.65 -6.37
C ILE A 135 18.79 15.66 -7.45
N TYR A 136 17.97 15.80 -8.49
CA TYR A 136 18.40 16.53 -9.70
C TYR A 136 17.87 17.95 -9.80
N VAL A 137 16.92 18.34 -8.95
CA VAL A 137 16.29 19.67 -9.01
C VAL A 137 16.85 20.57 -7.90
N PRO A 138 17.09 21.86 -8.15
CA PRO A 138 17.56 22.80 -7.14
C PRO A 138 16.70 22.82 -5.89
N GLU A 139 17.31 23.03 -4.72
CA GLU A 139 16.70 22.92 -3.40
C GLU A 139 15.39 23.73 -3.23
N LYS A 140 15.34 24.92 -3.83
CA LYS A 140 14.13 25.77 -3.83
C LYS A 140 12.89 25.12 -4.46
N ILE A 141 13.11 24.20 -5.43
CA ILE A 141 12.05 23.54 -6.19
C ILE A 141 11.87 22.09 -5.70
N SER A 142 12.86 21.53 -5.01
CA SER A 142 12.82 20.14 -4.53
C SER A 142 11.64 19.85 -3.59
N ASN A 143 11.11 20.89 -2.89
CA ASN A 143 9.92 20.79 -2.05
C ASN A 143 8.67 20.33 -2.82
N PHE A 144 8.63 20.51 -4.15
CA PHE A 144 7.55 19.97 -4.98
C PHE A 144 7.55 18.42 -5.04
N SER A 145 8.63 17.77 -4.62
CA SER A 145 8.69 16.32 -4.51
C SER A 145 7.56 15.75 -3.63
N ILE A 146 7.10 16.51 -2.64
CA ILE A 146 5.97 16.12 -1.77
C ILE A 146 4.67 15.93 -2.56
N ILE A 147 4.48 16.66 -3.65
CA ILE A 147 3.31 16.55 -4.52
C ILE A 147 3.25 15.14 -5.12
N PHE A 148 4.37 14.58 -5.58
CA PHE A 148 4.44 13.22 -6.11
C PHE A 148 4.09 12.18 -5.06
N ILE A 149 4.51 12.41 -3.80
CA ILE A 149 4.16 11.53 -2.67
C ILE A 149 2.66 11.56 -2.42
N ILE A 150 2.04 12.74 -2.42
CA ILE A 150 0.59 12.89 -2.22
C ILE A 150 -0.18 12.22 -3.35
N ILE A 151 0.17 12.51 -4.62
CA ILE A 151 -0.47 11.91 -5.79
C ILE A 151 -0.31 10.38 -5.76
N GLY A 152 0.87 9.87 -5.38
CA GLY A 152 1.13 8.44 -5.25
C GLY A 152 0.22 7.77 -4.23
N ASN A 153 -0.01 8.39 -3.07
CA ASN A 153 -0.91 7.86 -2.04
C ASN A 153 -2.38 7.88 -2.50
N ILE A 154 -2.81 8.93 -3.18
CA ILE A 154 -4.17 9.01 -3.75
C ILE A 154 -4.35 7.92 -4.81
N HIS A 155 -3.40 7.77 -5.72
CA HIS A 155 -3.46 6.76 -6.78
C HIS A 155 -3.44 5.34 -6.20
N PHE A 156 -2.57 5.07 -5.21
CA PHE A 156 -2.58 3.82 -4.47
C PHE A 156 -3.97 3.51 -3.90
N LEU A 157 -4.61 4.47 -3.23
CA LEU A 157 -5.93 4.29 -2.64
C LEU A 157 -6.99 3.95 -3.70
N ILE A 158 -6.96 4.65 -4.84
CA ILE A 158 -7.88 4.39 -5.96
C ILE A 158 -7.70 2.95 -6.47
N LEU A 159 -6.46 2.53 -6.72
CA LEU A 159 -6.14 1.18 -7.18
C LEU A 159 -6.56 0.13 -6.16
N PHE A 160 -6.30 0.40 -4.88
CA PHE A 160 -6.68 -0.49 -3.78
C PHE A 160 -8.20 -0.66 -3.69
N ILE A 161 -8.96 0.44 -3.80
CA ILE A 161 -10.44 0.40 -3.83
C ILE A 161 -10.94 -0.43 -5.02
N ILE A 162 -10.40 -0.18 -6.21
CA ILE A 162 -10.82 -0.92 -7.43
C ILE A 162 -10.51 -2.41 -7.27
N GLY A 163 -9.30 -2.75 -6.83
CA GLY A 163 -8.89 -4.14 -6.66
C GLY A 163 -9.74 -4.88 -5.63
N ILE A 164 -9.92 -4.32 -4.44
CA ILE A 164 -10.74 -4.97 -3.39
C ILE A 164 -12.21 -5.11 -3.82
N LYS A 165 -12.78 -4.12 -4.53
CA LYS A 165 -14.15 -4.25 -5.07
C LYS A 165 -14.29 -5.44 -6.03
N ILE A 166 -13.28 -5.68 -6.86
CA ILE A 166 -13.29 -6.78 -7.84
C ILE A 166 -13.16 -8.15 -7.14
N TYR A 167 -12.31 -8.23 -6.12
CA TYR A 167 -12.03 -9.50 -5.44
C TYR A 167 -13.06 -9.84 -4.37
N GLU A 168 -13.47 -8.87 -3.54
CA GLU A 168 -14.19 -9.11 -2.29
C GLU A 168 -15.62 -8.56 -2.28
N LYS A 169 -16.06 -7.90 -3.36
CA LYS A 169 -17.41 -7.30 -3.47
C LYS A 169 -17.75 -6.32 -2.33
N ILE A 170 -16.75 -5.72 -1.69
CA ILE A 170 -16.91 -4.72 -0.63
C ILE A 170 -17.13 -3.34 -1.25
N SER A 171 -17.95 -2.50 -0.63
CA SER A 171 -18.20 -1.15 -1.15
C SER A 171 -16.96 -0.26 -1.06
N GLY A 172 -16.77 0.63 -2.04
CA GLY A 172 -15.64 1.55 -2.07
C GLY A 172 -15.54 2.44 -0.83
N MET A 173 -16.68 2.81 -0.23
CA MET A 173 -16.72 3.61 0.98
C MET A 173 -16.18 2.85 2.20
N GLN A 174 -16.53 1.57 2.36
CA GLN A 174 -15.98 0.73 3.43
C GLN A 174 -14.46 0.58 3.30
N ILE A 175 -13.96 0.42 2.08
CA ILE A 175 -12.53 0.30 1.82
C ILE A 175 -11.83 1.63 2.15
N ALA A 176 -12.40 2.76 1.73
CA ALA A 176 -11.84 4.08 2.03
C ALA A 176 -11.78 4.35 3.54
N ILE A 177 -12.84 4.07 4.28
CA ILE A 177 -12.87 4.21 5.74
C ILE A 177 -11.81 3.31 6.39
N SER A 178 -11.71 2.04 5.98
CA SER A 178 -10.68 1.11 6.48
C SER A 178 -9.27 1.65 6.24
N TRP A 179 -9.04 2.27 5.08
CA TRP A 179 -7.76 2.88 4.75
C TRP A 179 -7.44 4.09 5.63
N PHE A 180 -8.40 4.99 5.88
CA PHE A 180 -8.19 6.14 6.77
C PHE A 180 -7.93 5.71 8.21
N LEU A 181 -8.63 4.71 8.72
CA LEU A 181 -8.38 4.14 10.05
C LEU A 181 -6.98 3.51 10.12
N PHE A 182 -6.58 2.78 9.09
CA PHE A 182 -5.24 2.21 8.96
C PHE A 182 -4.16 3.30 9.02
N LEU A 183 -4.28 4.37 8.22
CA LEU A 183 -3.33 5.47 8.24
C LEU A 183 -3.29 6.18 9.60
N GLY A 184 -4.45 6.40 10.21
CA GLY A 184 -4.56 6.99 11.55
C GLY A 184 -3.85 6.15 12.60
N THR A 185 -4.07 4.83 12.59
CA THR A 185 -3.43 3.90 13.53
C THR A 185 -1.91 3.88 13.37
N ILE A 186 -1.42 3.82 12.13
CA ILE A 186 0.02 3.86 11.85
C ILE A 186 0.62 5.18 12.34
N ASN A 187 -0.04 6.31 12.06
CA ASN A 187 0.46 7.62 12.48
C ASN A 187 0.53 7.73 14.01
N LEU A 188 -0.49 7.26 14.73
CA LEU A 188 -0.51 7.23 16.19
C LEU A 188 0.61 6.32 16.75
N PHE A 189 0.82 5.16 16.14
CA PHE A 189 1.87 4.23 16.54
C PHE A 189 3.27 4.85 16.39
N PHE A 190 3.56 5.50 15.26
CA PHE A 190 4.83 6.19 15.08
C PHE A 190 5.02 7.36 16.04
N LYS A 191 3.97 8.17 16.28
CA LYS A 191 4.02 9.26 17.27
C LYS A 191 4.31 8.73 18.67
N TYR A 192 3.68 7.61 19.05
CA TYR A 192 3.91 6.98 20.35
C TYR A 192 5.35 6.50 20.51
N ILE A 193 5.91 5.82 19.49
CA ILE A 193 7.31 5.36 19.50
C ILE A 193 8.27 6.55 19.64
N ILE A 194 8.09 7.59 18.83
CA ILE A 194 8.94 8.78 18.88
C ILE A 194 8.88 9.44 20.27
N LEU A 195 7.67 9.59 20.82
CA LEU A 195 7.48 10.18 22.14
C LEU A 195 8.17 9.35 23.21
N THR A 196 8.04 8.03 23.18
CA THR A 196 8.69 7.11 24.12
C THR A 196 10.21 7.19 24.04
N LEU A 197 10.76 7.27 22.82
CA LEU A 197 12.19 7.44 22.60
C LEU A 197 12.71 8.78 23.13
N ILE A 198 11.95 9.87 22.98
CA ILE A 198 12.33 11.20 23.48
C ILE A 198 12.29 11.26 25.00
N ILE A 199 11.31 10.60 25.65
CA ILE A 199 11.16 10.62 27.11
C ILE A 199 12.18 9.67 27.80
N SER A 200 12.68 8.67 27.07
CA SER A 200 13.66 7.71 27.60
C SER A 200 15.12 8.17 27.49
N TYR A 201 15.36 9.36 26.95
CA TYR A 201 16.66 10.06 26.91
C TYR A 201 16.60 11.35 27.73
#